data_0d265a21fb54173d54fb1a6559324650
#
_entry.id   0d265a21fb54173d54fb1a6559324650
#
_cell.length_a   1.000
_cell.length_b   1.000
_cell.length_c   1.000
_cell.angle_alpha   90.00
_cell.angle_beta   90.00
_cell.angle_gamma   90.00
#
_symmetry.space_group_name_H-M   'P 1'
#
loop_
_entity.id
_entity.type
_entity.pdbx_description
1 polymer ?
#
loop_
_entity_poly.entity_id
_entity_poly.type
_entity_poly.pdbx_seq_one_letter_code
_entity_poly.pdbx_strand_id
1 'polypeptide(L)'
;YEISCSLVGSEMCIRDRIFPDLNYLATQGDTLEDAVAMAVDCLAGYLYTAKMDNEKFPKASKLSDINIDRLSDELDITGTYTDAFTNMVSVDVKAYAKEHFDKSVRKTLTIPAWLNTAAQEEGINFSKTLQEALMSKLKAH
;
A
#
# COMPACT_ATOMS: atom_id res chain seq x y z
N TYR A 1 -8.23 -2.77 7.43
CA TYR A 1 -8.21 -4.14 6.88
C TYR A 1 -7.08 -4.95 7.49
N GLU A 2 -7.36 -6.16 7.87
CA GLU A 2 -6.42 -7.08 8.49
C GLU A 2 -6.35 -8.36 7.66
N ILE A 3 -5.16 -8.90 7.47
CA ILE A 3 -4.93 -10.12 6.73
C ILE A 3 -3.80 -10.94 7.34
N SER A 4 -3.88 -12.24 7.20
CA SER A 4 -2.84 -13.17 7.69
C SER A 4 -1.64 -13.18 6.76
N CYS A 5 -0.46 -13.14 7.35
CA CYS A 5 0.83 -13.17 6.67
C CYS A 5 1.76 -14.16 7.36
N SER A 6 2.47 -14.95 6.58
CA SER A 6 3.50 -15.87 7.09
C SER A 6 4.89 -15.29 6.88
N LEU A 7 5.72 -15.35 7.89
CA LEU A 7 7.14 -15.04 7.79
C LEU A 7 7.93 -16.35 7.73
N VAL A 8 8.78 -16.46 6.73
CA VAL A 8 9.72 -17.57 6.58
C VAL A 8 11.14 -17.00 6.59
N GLY A 9 11.91 -17.32 7.62
CA GLY A 9 13.31 -16.95 7.74
C GLY A 9 14.21 -18.07 7.21
N SER A 10 15.13 -17.76 6.30
CA SER A 10 16.17 -18.68 5.86
C SER A 10 17.51 -18.33 6.49
N GLU A 11 18.47 -19.28 6.48
CA GLU A 11 19.84 -19.08 7.01
C GLU A 11 20.62 -17.95 6.31
N MET A 12 20.12 -17.43 5.20
CA MET A 12 20.75 -16.36 4.39
C MET A 12 20.27 -14.94 4.74
N CYS A 13 19.71 -14.71 5.91
CA CYS A 13 19.30 -13.38 6.40
C CYS A 13 18.18 -12.68 5.64
N ILE A 14 17.55 -13.31 4.66
CA ILE A 14 16.40 -12.79 3.94
C ILE A 14 15.14 -13.29 4.65
N ARG A 15 14.28 -12.37 5.05
CA ARG A 15 13.03 -12.69 5.72
C ARG A 15 11.87 -12.44 4.76
N ASP A 16 11.38 -13.53 4.19
CA ASP A 16 10.26 -13.50 3.26
C ASP A 16 8.94 -13.40 4.01
N ARG A 17 8.09 -12.51 3.54
CA ARG A 17 6.70 -12.36 3.98
C ARG A 17 5.77 -12.78 2.85
N ILE A 18 4.85 -13.68 3.15
CA ILE A 18 3.94 -14.26 2.18
C ILE A 18 2.51 -14.06 2.65
N PHE A 19 1.67 -13.56 1.76
CA PHE A 19 0.24 -13.39 1.96
C PHE A 19 -0.53 -14.46 1.18
N PRO A 20 -0.94 -15.59 1.82
CA PRO A 20 -1.63 -16.67 1.12
C PRO A 20 -2.93 -16.23 0.46
N ASP A 21 -3.68 -15.34 1.13
CA ASP A 21 -4.98 -14.86 0.66
C ASP A 21 -4.89 -13.82 -0.47
N LEU A 22 -3.67 -13.36 -0.80
CA LEU A 22 -3.39 -12.42 -1.89
C LEU A 22 -2.63 -13.08 -3.05
N ASN A 23 -3.05 -14.27 -3.44
CA ASN A 23 -2.37 -15.03 -4.49
C ASN A 23 -0.87 -15.25 -4.22
N TYR A 24 -0.53 -15.54 -2.98
CA TYR A 24 0.86 -15.70 -2.53
C TYR A 24 1.75 -14.50 -2.80
N LEU A 25 1.16 -13.29 -2.77
CA LEU A 25 1.93 -12.06 -2.82
C LEU A 25 3.03 -12.10 -1.77
N ALA A 26 4.26 -11.86 -2.19
CA ALA A 26 5.43 -11.95 -1.33
C ALA A 26 6.21 -10.65 -1.31
N THR A 27 6.84 -10.40 -0.17
CA THR A 27 7.81 -9.32 0.01
C THR A 27 8.92 -9.79 0.93
N GLN A 28 10.01 -9.07 0.99
CA GLN A 28 11.19 -9.44 1.77
C GLN A 28 11.74 -8.25 2.54
N GLY A 29 12.53 -8.52 3.56
CA GLY A 29 13.25 -7.51 4.32
C GLY A 29 14.55 -8.08 4.87
N ASP A 30 15.56 -7.23 5.04
CA ASP A 30 16.87 -7.63 5.56
C ASP A 30 16.82 -7.93 7.07
N THR A 31 15.91 -7.28 7.78
CA THR A 31 15.65 -7.49 9.21
C THR A 31 14.18 -7.85 9.43
N LEU A 32 13.84 -8.30 10.64
CA LEU A 32 12.44 -8.53 11.00
C LEU A 32 11.62 -7.24 10.92
N GLU A 33 12.19 -6.12 11.36
CA GLU A 33 11.55 -4.82 11.32
C GLU A 33 11.28 -4.37 9.89
N ASP A 34 12.28 -4.50 9.02
CA ASP A 34 12.14 -4.22 7.59
C ASP A 34 11.08 -5.11 6.94
N ALA A 35 11.10 -6.40 7.23
CA ALA A 35 10.14 -7.35 6.68
C ALA A 35 8.69 -7.02 7.12
N VAL A 36 8.49 -6.54 8.35
CA VAL A 36 7.18 -6.07 8.83
C VAL A 36 6.75 -4.80 8.11
N ALA A 37 7.64 -3.81 7.99
CA ALA A 37 7.38 -2.57 7.29
C ALA A 37 7.05 -2.82 5.80
N MET A 38 7.84 -3.66 5.14
CA MET A 38 7.59 -4.06 3.74
C MET A 38 6.29 -4.83 3.56
N ALA A 39 5.88 -5.63 4.55
CA ALA A 39 4.59 -6.32 4.52
C ALA A 39 3.42 -5.33 4.58
N VAL A 40 3.49 -4.31 5.43
CA VAL A 40 2.47 -3.25 5.51
C VAL A 40 2.39 -2.48 4.20
N ASP A 41 3.53 -2.08 3.65
CA ASP A 41 3.61 -1.34 2.37
C ASP A 41 3.05 -2.17 1.20
N CYS A 42 3.44 -3.42 1.11
CA CYS A 42 2.98 -4.37 0.10
C CYS A 42 1.44 -4.59 0.16
N LEU A 43 0.92 -4.81 1.36
CA LEU A 43 -0.53 -4.95 1.60
C LEU A 43 -1.27 -3.67 1.23
N ALA A 44 -0.78 -2.51 1.67
CA ALA A 44 -1.38 -1.22 1.38
C ALA A 44 -1.43 -0.94 -0.13
N GLY A 45 -0.34 -1.22 -0.84
CA GLY A 45 -0.26 -1.07 -2.30
C GLY A 45 -1.25 -1.97 -3.03
N TYR A 46 -1.34 -3.23 -2.64
CA TYR A 46 -2.30 -4.19 -3.21
C TYR A 46 -3.75 -3.74 -3.02
N LEU A 47 -4.12 -3.39 -1.79
CA LEU A 47 -5.48 -2.97 -1.47
C LEU A 47 -5.84 -1.61 -2.10
N TYR A 48 -4.88 -0.70 -2.21
CA TYR A 48 -5.06 0.57 -2.90
C TYR A 48 -5.37 0.35 -4.39
N THR A 49 -4.60 -0.49 -5.07
CA THR A 49 -4.82 -0.85 -6.47
C THR A 49 -6.17 -1.54 -6.66
N ALA A 50 -6.47 -2.54 -5.85
CA ALA A 50 -7.76 -3.24 -5.89
C ALA A 50 -8.96 -2.28 -5.71
N LYS A 51 -8.82 -1.29 -4.83
CA LYS A 51 -9.83 -0.25 -4.65
C LYS A 51 -9.99 0.65 -5.88
N MET A 52 -8.88 1.02 -6.54
CA MET A 52 -8.93 1.81 -7.78
C MET A 52 -9.61 1.06 -8.91
N ASP A 53 -9.40 -0.26 -8.98
CA ASP A 53 -9.97 -1.15 -9.98
C ASP A 53 -11.40 -1.64 -9.62
N ASN A 54 -11.96 -1.17 -8.50
CA ASN A 54 -13.25 -1.61 -7.95
C ASN A 54 -13.32 -3.11 -7.69
N GLU A 55 -12.20 -3.73 -7.38
CA GLU A 55 -12.14 -5.12 -6.99
C GLU A 55 -12.53 -5.32 -5.52
N LYS A 56 -13.12 -6.47 -5.22
CA LYS A 56 -13.43 -6.82 -3.83
C LYS A 56 -12.16 -7.24 -3.10
N PHE A 57 -12.02 -6.76 -1.89
CA PHE A 57 -10.94 -7.22 -1.02
C PHE A 57 -11.11 -8.70 -0.69
N PRO A 58 -10.03 -9.49 -0.77
CA PRO A 58 -10.07 -10.89 -0.41
C PRO A 58 -10.41 -11.06 1.07
N LYS A 59 -11.09 -12.16 1.38
CA LYS A 59 -11.41 -12.51 2.75
C LYS A 59 -10.18 -13.08 3.44
N ALA A 60 -9.84 -12.52 4.61
CA ALA A 60 -8.73 -13.02 5.40
C ALA A 60 -9.02 -14.41 5.97
N SER A 61 -8.10 -15.33 5.82
CA SER A 61 -8.11 -16.63 6.49
C SER A 61 -7.78 -16.47 7.98
N LYS A 62 -8.25 -17.39 8.79
CA LYS A 62 -7.87 -17.44 10.21
C LYS A 62 -6.40 -17.86 10.33
N LEU A 63 -5.69 -17.33 11.31
CA LEU A 63 -4.31 -17.74 11.59
C LEU A 63 -4.14 -19.25 11.75
N SER A 64 -5.13 -19.90 12.37
CA SER A 64 -5.15 -21.35 12.58
C SER A 64 -5.24 -22.18 11.31
N ASP A 65 -5.73 -21.59 10.23
CA ASP A 65 -5.96 -22.28 8.95
C ASP A 65 -4.73 -22.21 8.02
N ILE A 66 -3.74 -21.41 8.39
CA ILE A 66 -2.51 -21.25 7.64
C ILE A 66 -1.46 -22.24 8.16
N ASN A 67 -1.03 -23.14 7.28
CA ASN A 67 0.01 -24.11 7.57
C ASN A 67 1.29 -23.74 6.81
N ILE A 68 2.35 -23.42 7.55
CA ILE A 68 3.62 -22.95 7.01
C ILE A 68 4.31 -24.07 6.18
N ASP A 69 4.25 -25.32 6.64
CA ASP A 69 4.86 -26.44 5.92
C ASP A 69 4.22 -26.63 4.55
N ARG A 70 2.90 -26.54 4.49
CA ARG A 70 2.15 -26.63 3.23
C ARG A 70 2.47 -25.44 2.30
N LEU A 71 2.58 -24.25 2.84
CA LEU A 71 2.97 -23.06 2.06
C LEU A 71 4.37 -23.23 1.48
N SER A 72 5.28 -23.75 2.26
CA SER A 72 6.65 -24.04 1.83
C SER A 72 6.70 -25.05 0.68
N ASP A 73 5.90 -26.12 0.78
CA ASP A 73 5.80 -27.15 -0.27
C ASP A 73 5.16 -26.58 -1.55
N GLU A 74 4.09 -25.79 -1.43
CA GLU A 74 3.39 -25.18 -2.57
C GLU A 74 4.25 -24.17 -3.32
N LEU A 75 5.14 -23.46 -2.62
CA LEU A 75 6.03 -22.43 -3.20
C LEU A 75 7.42 -22.95 -3.53
N ASP A 76 7.66 -24.24 -3.35
CA ASP A 76 8.97 -24.88 -3.59
C ASP A 76 10.14 -24.16 -2.88
N ILE A 77 9.86 -23.69 -1.65
CA ILE A 77 10.86 -23.04 -0.81
C ILE A 77 11.81 -24.12 -0.29
N THR A 78 12.93 -24.27 -0.96
CA THR A 78 13.98 -25.20 -0.56
C THR A 78 14.90 -24.54 0.46
N GLY A 79 14.96 -25.08 1.67
CA GLY A 79 15.88 -24.63 2.70
C GLY A 79 15.40 -24.95 4.11
N THR A 80 16.29 -24.90 5.07
CA THR A 80 15.96 -25.02 6.48
C THR A 80 15.60 -23.62 7.01
N TYR A 81 14.34 -23.43 7.39
CA TYR A 81 13.95 -22.18 8.07
C TYR A 81 14.12 -22.36 9.56
N THR A 82 14.87 -21.45 10.16
CA THR A 82 15.13 -21.44 11.59
C THR A 82 13.97 -20.82 12.39
N ASP A 83 13.30 -19.83 11.79
CA ASP A 83 12.20 -19.09 12.42
C ASP A 83 11.08 -18.83 11.42
N ALA A 84 9.99 -19.58 11.53
CA ALA A 84 8.79 -19.35 10.74
C ALA A 84 7.59 -19.12 11.67
N PHE A 85 6.82 -18.08 11.43
CA PHE A 85 5.60 -17.81 12.17
C PHE A 85 4.57 -17.07 11.34
N THR A 86 3.32 -17.14 11.75
CA THR A 86 2.20 -16.46 11.11
C THR A 86 1.65 -15.38 12.03
N ASN A 87 1.37 -14.22 11.48
CA ASN A 87 0.74 -13.11 12.20
C ASN A 87 -0.26 -12.37 11.33
N MET A 88 -1.08 -11.52 11.98
CA MET A 88 -1.95 -10.60 11.28
C MET A 88 -1.21 -9.31 10.93
N VAL A 89 -1.42 -8.83 9.71
CA VAL A 89 -0.98 -7.51 9.26
C VAL A 89 -2.21 -6.64 9.06
N SER A 90 -2.20 -5.46 9.64
CA SER A 90 -3.30 -4.51 9.59
C SER A 90 -2.86 -3.21 8.94
N VAL A 91 -3.71 -2.65 8.10
CA VAL A 91 -3.46 -1.35 7.47
C VAL A 91 -4.76 -0.55 7.29
N ASP A 92 -4.71 0.72 7.63
CA ASP A 92 -5.70 1.70 7.17
C ASP A 92 -5.28 2.19 5.78
N VAL A 93 -5.86 1.60 4.75
CA VAL A 93 -5.52 1.89 3.34
C VAL A 93 -5.68 3.37 3.01
N LYS A 94 -6.70 4.02 3.54
CA LYS A 94 -6.99 5.43 3.26
C LYS A 94 -5.92 6.35 3.86
N ALA A 95 -5.57 6.11 5.12
CA ALA A 95 -4.54 6.88 5.81
C ALA A 95 -3.16 6.64 5.19
N TYR A 96 -2.83 5.38 4.93
CA TYR A 96 -1.54 5.00 4.32
C TYR A 96 -1.37 5.57 2.91
N ALA A 97 -2.41 5.51 2.08
CA ALA A 97 -2.40 6.07 0.73
C ALA A 97 -2.16 7.58 0.74
N LYS A 98 -2.80 8.29 1.66
CA LYS A 98 -2.62 9.75 1.79
C LYS A 98 -1.18 10.12 2.13
N GLU A 99 -0.51 9.32 2.95
CA GLU A 99 0.86 9.57 3.37
C GLU A 99 1.91 9.14 2.32
N HIS A 100 1.71 8.00 1.67
CA HIS A 100 2.73 7.34 0.86
C HIS A 100 2.46 7.34 -0.64
N PHE A 101 1.19 7.36 -1.06
CA PHE A 101 0.80 7.22 -2.47
C PHE A 101 0.25 8.50 -3.07
N ASP A 102 -0.30 9.40 -2.27
CA ASP A 102 -0.86 10.68 -2.73
C ASP A 102 0.23 11.70 -3.01
N LYS A 103 1.00 11.44 -4.07
CA LYS A 103 2.03 12.38 -4.53
C LYS A 103 1.39 13.52 -5.31
N SER A 104 1.94 14.72 -5.14
CA SER A 104 1.55 15.87 -5.94
C SER A 104 1.79 15.62 -7.42
N VAL A 105 0.79 15.84 -8.24
CA VAL A 105 0.84 15.73 -9.70
C VAL A 105 0.92 17.12 -10.29
N ARG A 106 1.89 17.34 -11.20
CA ARG A 106 1.97 18.61 -11.96
C ARG A 106 0.87 18.64 -13.02
N LYS A 107 0.08 19.73 -13.04
CA LYS A 107 -0.90 20.04 -14.07
C LYS A 107 -0.53 21.31 -14.81
N THR A 108 -0.59 21.27 -16.13
CA THR A 108 -0.46 22.46 -16.97
C THR A 108 -1.85 22.91 -17.39
N LEU A 109 -2.20 24.15 -17.04
CA LEU A 109 -3.51 24.71 -17.26
C LEU A 109 -3.42 26.01 -18.04
N THR A 110 -4.47 26.32 -18.77
CA THR A 110 -4.59 27.57 -19.54
C THR A 110 -5.69 28.42 -18.91
N ILE A 111 -5.37 29.67 -18.62
CA ILE A 111 -6.31 30.68 -18.15
C ILE A 111 -6.23 31.94 -19.01
N PRO A 112 -7.26 32.79 -19.05
CA PRO A 112 -7.19 34.08 -19.75
C PRO A 112 -6.03 34.95 -19.24
N ALA A 113 -5.34 35.66 -20.14
CA ALA A 113 -4.19 36.48 -19.78
C ALA A 113 -4.52 37.56 -18.74
N TRP A 114 -5.69 38.20 -18.84
CA TRP A 114 -6.11 39.22 -17.88
C TRP A 114 -6.30 38.65 -16.45
N LEU A 115 -6.81 37.42 -16.35
CA LEU A 115 -7.01 36.72 -15.09
C LEU A 115 -5.68 36.34 -14.45
N ASN A 116 -4.73 35.90 -15.27
CA ASN A 116 -3.36 35.62 -14.83
C ASN A 116 -2.70 36.86 -14.25
N THR A 117 -2.77 37.99 -14.95
CA THR A 117 -2.19 39.26 -14.49
C THR A 117 -2.81 39.72 -13.17
N ALA A 118 -4.14 39.76 -13.11
CA ALA A 118 -4.85 40.17 -11.90
C ALA A 118 -4.52 39.28 -10.69
N ALA A 119 -4.45 37.98 -10.88
CA ALA A 119 -4.09 37.02 -9.81
C ALA A 119 -2.65 37.19 -9.34
N GLN A 120 -1.72 37.48 -10.22
CA GLN A 120 -0.33 37.78 -9.86
C GLN A 120 -0.20 39.09 -9.07
N GLU A 121 -0.92 40.14 -9.46
CA GLU A 121 -0.95 41.39 -8.75
C GLU A 121 -1.50 41.28 -7.32
N GLU A 122 -2.49 40.42 -7.15
CA GLU A 122 -3.08 40.10 -5.83
C GLU A 122 -2.25 39.07 -5.02
N GLY A 123 -1.15 38.57 -5.57
CA GLY A 123 -0.29 37.58 -4.91
C GLY A 123 -0.94 36.21 -4.66
N ILE A 124 -1.91 35.84 -5.50
CA ILE A 124 -2.65 34.58 -5.34
C ILE A 124 -1.76 33.37 -5.67
N ASN A 125 -1.76 32.38 -4.79
CA ASN A 125 -1.12 31.10 -5.06
C ASN A 125 -2.03 30.21 -5.92
N PHE A 126 -1.71 30.08 -7.21
CA PHE A 126 -2.50 29.33 -8.17
C PHE A 126 -2.71 27.86 -7.77
N SER A 127 -1.64 27.21 -7.31
CA SER A 127 -1.70 25.80 -6.92
C SER A 127 -2.65 25.55 -5.75
N LYS A 128 -2.54 26.39 -4.71
CA LYS A 128 -3.41 26.32 -3.54
C LYS A 128 -4.88 26.61 -3.90
N THR A 129 -5.10 27.65 -4.69
CA THR A 129 -6.43 28.07 -5.13
C THR A 129 -7.12 26.97 -5.96
N LEU A 130 -6.37 26.32 -6.88
CA LEU A 130 -6.87 25.21 -7.66
C LEU A 130 -7.27 24.02 -6.77
N GLN A 131 -6.43 23.67 -5.81
CA GLN A 131 -6.71 22.57 -4.87
C GLN A 131 -7.98 22.85 -4.04
N GLU A 132 -8.12 24.05 -3.52
CA GLU A 132 -9.29 24.47 -2.75
C GLU A 132 -10.57 24.44 -3.60
N ALA A 133 -10.50 24.91 -4.84
CA ALA A 133 -11.63 24.88 -5.78
C ALA A 133 -12.06 23.45 -6.13
N LEU A 134 -11.10 22.56 -6.39
CA LEU A 134 -11.38 21.15 -6.69
C LEU A 134 -11.96 20.42 -5.47
N MET A 135 -11.41 20.65 -4.28
CA MET A 135 -11.94 20.08 -3.05
C MET A 135 -13.38 20.53 -2.77
N SER A 136 -13.68 21.81 -3.02
CA SER A 136 -15.03 22.35 -2.89
C SER A 136 -16.02 21.71 -3.87
N LYS A 137 -15.62 21.52 -5.12
CA LYS A 137 -16.42 20.85 -6.15
C LYS A 137 -16.69 19.38 -5.82
N LEU A 138 -15.70 18.66 -5.34
CA LEU A 138 -15.86 17.25 -4.95
C LEU A 138 -16.75 17.06 -3.72
N LYS A 139 -16.73 17.99 -2.77
CA LYS A 139 -17.61 17.95 -1.59
C LYS A 139 -19.06 18.29 -1.92
N ALA A 140 -19.32 19.01 -3.01
CA ALA A 140 -20.66 19.36 -3.46
C ALA A 140 -21.40 18.17 -4.14
N HIS A 141 -20.72 17.08 -4.37
CA HIS A 141 -21.26 15.82 -4.86
C HIS A 141 -21.24 14.76 -3.75
#